data_c1a97050b6eea5a2e3a15b4f4789a8c7
#
_entry.id   c1a97050b6eea5a2e3a15b4f4789a8c7
#
_cell.length_a   1.000
_cell.length_b   1.000
_cell.length_c   1.000
_cell.angle_alpha   90.00
_cell.angle_beta   90.00
_cell.angle_gamma   90.00
#
_symmetry.space_group_name_H-M   'P 1'
#
loop_
_entity.id
_entity.type
_entity.pdbx_description
1 polymer ?
#
loop_
_entity_poly.entity_id
_entity_poly.type
_entity_poly.pdbx_seq_one_letter_code
_entity_poly.pdbx_strand_id
1 'polypeptide(L)'
;MLMPKRVKFRKSQRGRMAGKANRGSSVAFGDFGLKALEPHWITSRQIEACRISLSRKMKRDGKVWIRIFPDKPVSKKPLETRMGKGKGAPEFWVAVVKPGRILFEVSGVSREIANDALKSCSYKLPIKCKVVSRPDFE
;
A
#
# COMPACT_ATOMS: atom_id res chain seq x y z
N MET A 1 12.94 -4.97 -2.08
CA MET A 1 11.55 -4.61 -1.74
C MET A 1 11.49 -4.10 -0.32
N LEU A 2 10.44 -3.36 -0.01
CA LEU A 2 10.27 -2.78 1.32
C LEU A 2 10.05 -3.86 2.38
N MET A 3 10.76 -3.74 3.48
CA MET A 3 10.59 -4.57 4.67
C MET A 3 11.27 -3.89 5.85
N PRO A 4 10.86 -4.16 7.10
CA PRO A 4 11.52 -3.59 8.26
C PRO A 4 12.95 -4.10 8.40
N LYS A 5 13.86 -3.22 8.81
CA LYS A 5 15.25 -3.62 9.10
C LYS A 5 15.35 -4.37 10.43
N ARG A 6 14.52 -3.98 11.40
CA ARG A 6 14.44 -4.61 12.71
C ARG A 6 13.00 -4.80 13.12
N VAL A 7 12.70 -5.92 13.78
CA VAL A 7 11.38 -6.17 14.33
C VAL A 7 11.52 -6.69 15.76
N LYS A 8 10.60 -6.29 16.61
CA LYS A 8 10.53 -6.80 17.98
C LYS A 8 10.10 -8.27 17.98
N PHE A 9 9.18 -8.62 17.10
CA PHE A 9 8.70 -9.99 16.93
C PHE A 9 8.80 -10.39 15.46
N ARG A 10 9.36 -11.56 15.21
CA ARG A 10 9.51 -12.09 13.86
C ARG A 10 8.19 -12.53 13.25
N LYS A 11 7.25 -12.94 14.08
CA LYS A 11 5.92 -13.41 13.65
C LYS A 11 4.84 -12.59 14.32
N SER A 12 3.72 -12.43 13.65
CA SER A 12 2.56 -11.70 14.16
C SER A 12 1.31 -12.51 14.03
N GLN A 13 0.31 -12.20 14.85
CA GLN A 13 -1.02 -12.75 14.69
C GLN A 13 -1.73 -12.08 13.52
N ARG A 14 -2.68 -12.79 12.92
CA ARG A 14 -3.43 -12.30 11.77
C ARG A 14 -4.17 -10.99 12.06
N GLY A 15 -4.81 -10.90 13.21
CA GLY A 15 -5.54 -9.70 13.61
C GLY A 15 -6.82 -9.46 12.82
N ARG A 16 -7.46 -8.33 13.08
CA ARG A 16 -8.68 -7.90 12.39
C ARG A 16 -8.44 -6.56 11.71
N MET A 17 -9.13 -6.35 10.59
CA MET A 17 -9.06 -5.09 9.83
C MET A 17 -10.36 -4.30 9.98
N ALA A 18 -10.85 -4.17 11.21
CA ALA A 18 -12.08 -3.44 11.49
C ALA A 18 -11.83 -1.93 11.57
N GLY A 19 -12.86 -1.14 11.28
CA GLY A 19 -12.82 0.31 11.40
C GLY A 19 -12.29 1.01 10.16
N LYS A 20 -12.17 2.33 10.27
CA LYS A 20 -11.66 3.21 9.23
C LYS A 20 -10.33 3.81 9.65
N ALA A 21 -9.54 4.26 8.68
CA ALA A 21 -8.28 4.92 8.96
C ALA A 21 -8.53 6.29 9.59
N ASN A 22 -7.92 6.53 10.77
CA ASN A 22 -7.98 7.82 11.46
C ASN A 22 -6.77 8.69 11.12
N ARG A 23 -5.65 8.06 10.77
CA ARG A 23 -4.42 8.75 10.38
C ARG A 23 -4.05 8.34 8.97
N GLY A 24 -3.35 9.23 8.26
CA GLY A 24 -2.98 8.97 6.88
C GLY A 24 -4.18 8.91 5.94
N SER A 25 -5.27 9.62 6.28
CA SER A 25 -6.53 9.64 5.52
C SER A 25 -6.68 10.86 4.62
N SER A 26 -5.70 11.75 4.61
CA SER A 26 -5.71 12.93 3.74
C SER A 26 -4.37 13.09 3.03
N VAL A 27 -4.40 13.76 1.87
CA VAL A 27 -3.19 14.05 1.11
C VAL A 27 -2.38 15.10 1.87
N ALA A 28 -1.13 14.77 2.20
CA ALA A 28 -0.28 15.60 3.05
C ALA A 28 0.98 16.11 2.33
N PHE A 29 1.60 15.29 1.50
CA PHE A 29 2.89 15.61 0.86
C PHE A 29 2.75 16.02 -0.59
N GLY A 30 1.86 15.36 -1.33
CA GLY A 30 1.67 15.59 -2.75
C GLY A 30 0.45 16.43 -3.06
N ASP A 31 0.12 16.51 -4.34
CA ASP A 31 -1.05 17.23 -4.83
C ASP A 31 -2.24 16.30 -4.99
N PHE A 32 -1.98 15.06 -5.36
CA PHE A 32 -2.99 14.02 -5.60
C PHE A 32 -2.59 12.75 -4.88
N GLY A 33 -3.57 11.93 -4.54
CA GLY A 33 -3.33 10.68 -3.84
C GLY A 33 -4.29 9.58 -4.24
N LEU A 34 -3.94 8.35 -3.90
CA LEU A 34 -4.78 7.17 -4.09
C LEU A 34 -5.27 6.71 -2.72
N LYS A 35 -6.59 6.73 -2.55
CA LYS A 35 -7.26 6.41 -1.28
C LYS A 35 -7.89 5.04 -1.36
N ALA A 36 -7.66 4.21 -0.35
CA ALA A 36 -8.26 2.88 -0.25
C ALA A 36 -9.74 2.99 0.14
N LEU A 37 -10.58 2.23 -0.53
CA LEU A 37 -12.02 2.15 -0.23
C LEU A 37 -12.39 0.86 0.50
N GLU A 38 -11.48 -0.12 0.55
CA GLU A 38 -11.70 -1.42 1.17
C GLU A 38 -10.55 -1.77 2.09
N PRO A 39 -10.79 -2.59 3.16
CA PRO A 39 -9.69 -3.10 3.98
C PRO A 39 -9.01 -4.27 3.29
N HIS A 40 -7.69 -4.34 3.35
CA HIS A 40 -6.93 -5.48 2.81
C HIS A 40 -5.47 -5.41 3.24
N TRP A 41 -4.77 -6.51 3.05
CA TRP A 41 -3.32 -6.57 3.17
C TRP A 41 -2.70 -6.27 1.80
N ILE A 42 -1.81 -5.28 1.77
CA ILE A 42 -1.06 -4.92 0.56
C ILE A 42 0.37 -5.45 0.74
N THR A 43 0.81 -6.33 -0.14
CA THR A 43 2.14 -6.93 -0.04
C THR A 43 3.22 -5.96 -0.50
N SER A 44 4.46 -6.18 -0.06
CA SER A 44 5.61 -5.38 -0.51
C SER A 44 5.79 -5.45 -2.01
N ARG A 45 5.47 -6.59 -2.63
CA ARG A 45 5.53 -6.77 -4.09
C ARG A 45 4.51 -5.90 -4.81
N GLN A 46 3.28 -5.81 -4.26
CA GLN A 46 2.24 -4.96 -4.81
C GLN A 46 2.62 -3.48 -4.71
N ILE A 47 3.19 -3.07 -3.59
CA ILE A 47 3.68 -1.71 -3.38
C ILE A 47 4.76 -1.37 -4.42
N GLU A 48 5.70 -2.27 -4.63
CA GLU A 48 6.78 -2.07 -5.60
C GLU A 48 6.24 -2.00 -7.04
N ALA A 49 5.28 -2.86 -7.38
CA ALA A 49 4.63 -2.82 -8.69
C ALA A 49 3.93 -1.48 -8.92
N CYS A 50 3.27 -0.94 -7.90
CA CYS A 50 2.63 0.36 -7.97
C CYS A 50 3.64 1.50 -8.15
N ARG A 51 4.74 1.46 -7.41
CA ARG A 51 5.81 2.46 -7.53
C ARG A 51 6.36 2.51 -8.95
N ILE A 52 6.63 1.36 -9.53
CA ILE A 52 7.13 1.26 -10.90
C ILE A 52 6.09 1.79 -11.90
N SER A 53 4.83 1.43 -11.73
CA SER A 53 3.75 1.89 -12.59
C SER A 53 3.60 3.41 -12.56
N LEU A 54 3.63 4.01 -11.36
CA LEU A 54 3.54 5.46 -11.19
C LEU A 54 4.72 6.16 -11.86
N SER A 55 5.93 5.67 -11.65
CA SER A 55 7.14 6.24 -12.24
C SER A 55 7.10 6.22 -13.76
N ARG A 56 6.64 5.12 -14.35
CA ARG A 56 6.52 4.99 -15.82
C ARG A 56 5.50 5.95 -16.40
N LYS A 57 4.32 6.03 -15.80
CA LYS A 57 3.24 6.90 -16.29
C LYS A 57 3.61 8.37 -16.18
N MET A 58 4.37 8.74 -15.17
CA MET A 58 4.81 10.11 -14.96
C MET A 58 6.09 10.43 -15.73
N LYS A 59 6.65 9.46 -16.47
CA LYS A 59 7.88 9.61 -17.27
C LYS A 59 9.05 10.15 -16.46
N ARG A 60 9.12 9.74 -15.16
CA ARG A 60 10.12 10.20 -14.20
C ARG A 60 10.03 11.69 -13.84
N ASP A 61 8.99 12.39 -14.30
CA ASP A 61 8.69 13.74 -13.83
C ASP A 61 7.92 13.67 -12.51
N GLY A 62 8.05 14.71 -11.71
CA GLY A 62 7.34 14.79 -10.44
C GLY A 62 7.91 13.89 -9.35
N LYS A 63 7.18 13.80 -8.26
CA LYS A 63 7.56 13.02 -7.08
C LYS A 63 6.46 12.06 -6.69
N VAL A 64 6.86 10.93 -6.12
CA VAL A 64 5.96 9.90 -5.59
C VAL A 64 6.29 9.67 -4.12
N TRP A 65 5.26 9.65 -3.27
CA TRP A 65 5.38 9.26 -1.88
C TRP A 65 4.61 7.97 -1.65
N ILE A 66 5.26 6.99 -1.04
CA ILE A 66 4.61 5.76 -0.60
C ILE A 66 4.19 5.98 0.85
N ARG A 67 2.88 6.08 1.12
CA ARG A 67 2.34 6.42 2.42
C ARG A 67 2.10 5.21 3.33
N ILE A 68 2.28 4.01 2.81
CA ILE A 68 2.12 2.77 3.56
C ILE A 68 3.45 2.02 3.60
N PHE A 69 3.64 1.23 4.65
CA PHE A 69 4.85 0.42 4.80
C PHE A 69 4.48 -1.00 5.20
N PRO A 70 5.07 -2.03 4.57
CA PRO A 70 4.76 -3.42 4.89
C PRO A 70 5.51 -3.86 6.13
N ASP A 71 4.93 -3.64 7.29
CA ASP A 71 5.54 -3.92 8.58
C ASP A 71 5.02 -5.20 9.25
N LYS A 72 4.00 -5.84 8.69
CA LYS A 72 3.43 -7.06 9.24
C LYS A 72 3.96 -8.29 8.51
N PRO A 73 4.61 -9.23 9.23
CA PRO A 73 5.04 -10.48 8.62
C PRO A 73 3.87 -11.44 8.48
N VAL A 74 3.77 -12.11 7.33
CA VAL A 74 2.79 -13.14 7.08
C VAL A 74 3.51 -14.47 6.94
N SER A 75 3.09 -15.46 7.72
CA SER A 75 3.66 -16.79 7.74
C SER A 75 2.83 -17.73 6.89
N LYS A 76 3.51 -18.64 6.19
CA LYS A 76 2.85 -19.67 5.41
C LYS A 76 3.58 -20.99 5.63
N LYS A 77 2.81 -22.04 5.92
CA LYS A 77 3.39 -23.38 6.05
C LYS A 77 3.52 -24.01 4.65
N PRO A 78 4.61 -24.74 4.40
CA PRO A 78 4.71 -25.52 3.17
C PRO A 78 3.54 -26.49 3.04
N LEU A 79 3.11 -26.79 1.81
CA LEU A 79 2.03 -27.73 1.56
C LEU A 79 2.25 -29.12 2.16
N GLU A 80 3.51 -29.52 2.28
CA GLU A 80 3.91 -30.83 2.79
C GLU A 80 4.02 -30.90 4.32
N THR A 81 3.85 -29.77 5.01
CA THR A 81 3.97 -29.70 6.47
C THR A 81 2.64 -30.08 7.13
N ARG A 82 2.71 -30.96 8.12
CA ARG A 82 1.51 -31.35 8.89
C ARG A 82 0.98 -30.17 9.69
N MET A 83 -0.34 -30.06 9.75
CA MET A 83 -1.02 -29.04 10.54
C MET A 83 -0.78 -29.25 12.04
N GLY A 84 -0.74 -28.16 12.80
CA GLY A 84 -0.75 -28.18 14.25
C GLY A 84 0.59 -28.06 14.97
N LYS A 85 1.70 -28.03 14.26
CA LYS A 85 3.02 -27.90 14.90
C LYS A 85 3.59 -26.50 14.77
N GLY A 86 2.93 -25.54 15.45
CA GLY A 86 3.40 -24.16 15.48
C GLY A 86 3.17 -23.40 14.19
N LYS A 87 3.51 -22.10 14.24
CA LYS A 87 3.35 -21.20 13.11
C LYS A 87 4.49 -21.34 12.13
N GLY A 88 4.19 -21.30 10.83
CA GLY A 88 5.20 -21.36 9.79
C GLY A 88 6.17 -20.17 9.85
N ALA A 89 7.27 -20.24 9.11
CA ALA A 89 8.22 -19.14 9.01
C ALA A 89 7.62 -17.95 8.31
N PRO A 90 8.05 -16.70 8.63
CA PRO A 90 7.60 -15.53 7.89
C PRO A 90 8.00 -15.65 6.42
N GLU A 91 7.06 -15.47 5.50
CA GLU A 91 7.28 -15.62 4.08
C GLU A 91 7.33 -14.27 3.36
N PHE A 92 6.46 -13.37 3.75
CA PHE A 92 6.40 -12.04 3.12
C PHE A 92 5.85 -11.01 4.09
N TRP A 93 5.98 -9.75 3.70
CA TRP A 93 5.57 -8.61 4.50
C TRP A 93 4.39 -7.89 3.85
N VAL A 94 3.45 -7.42 4.66
CA VAL A 94 2.27 -6.71 4.19
C VAL A 94 2.03 -5.46 5.01
N ALA A 95 1.39 -4.47 4.37
CA ALA A 95 0.81 -3.32 5.04
C ALA A 95 -0.66 -3.61 5.28
N VAL A 96 -1.12 -3.41 6.51
CA VAL A 96 -2.54 -3.54 6.85
C VAL A 96 -3.21 -2.22 6.52
N VAL A 97 -4.13 -2.25 5.54
CA VAL A 97 -4.80 -1.06 5.04
C VAL A 97 -6.26 -1.08 5.46
N LYS A 98 -6.74 0.04 6.00
CA LYS A 98 -8.14 0.24 6.34
C LYS A 98 -8.77 1.23 5.37
N PRO A 99 -10.11 1.19 5.17
CA PRO A 99 -10.77 2.16 4.30
C PRO A 99 -10.46 3.61 4.71
N GLY A 100 -10.19 4.46 3.75
CA GLY A 100 -9.84 5.86 3.97
C GLY A 100 -8.33 6.14 3.98
N ARG A 101 -7.49 5.12 4.02
CA ARG A 101 -6.03 5.31 4.04
C ARG A 101 -5.52 5.78 2.68
N ILE A 102 -4.65 6.79 2.68
CA ILE A 102 -3.92 7.20 1.49
C ILE A 102 -2.75 6.24 1.30
N LEU A 103 -2.67 5.63 0.13
CA LEU A 103 -1.66 4.64 -0.20
C LEU A 103 -0.43 5.27 -0.86
N PHE A 104 -0.67 6.13 -1.84
CA PHE A 104 0.38 6.80 -2.61
C PHE A 104 -0.02 8.25 -2.84
N GLU A 105 0.98 9.13 -2.96
CA GLU A 105 0.77 10.53 -3.33
C GLU A 105 1.73 10.89 -4.45
N VAL A 106 1.30 11.79 -5.31
CA VAL A 106 2.12 12.29 -6.42
C VAL A 106 2.03 13.81 -6.49
N SER A 107 3.08 14.44 -7.02
CA SER A 107 3.11 15.88 -7.27
C SER A 107 4.00 16.20 -8.46
N GLY A 108 3.93 17.45 -8.93
CA GLY A 108 4.80 17.92 -10.01
C GLY A 108 4.33 17.52 -11.40
N VAL A 109 3.10 17.00 -11.52
CA VAL A 109 2.49 16.65 -12.82
C VAL A 109 1.08 17.22 -12.88
N SER A 110 0.53 17.31 -14.11
CA SER A 110 -0.83 17.80 -14.32
C SER A 110 -1.85 16.84 -13.71
N ARG A 111 -3.06 17.36 -13.48
CA ARG A 111 -4.17 16.54 -12.95
C ARG A 111 -4.45 15.32 -13.84
N GLU A 112 -4.42 15.50 -15.16
CA GLU A 112 -4.68 14.41 -16.10
C GLU A 112 -3.65 13.29 -15.99
N ILE A 113 -2.37 13.66 -15.93
CA ILE A 113 -1.27 12.69 -15.80
C ILE A 113 -1.36 12.00 -14.43
N ALA A 114 -1.63 12.76 -13.36
CA ALA A 114 -1.76 12.20 -12.02
C ALA A 114 -2.92 11.21 -11.93
N ASN A 115 -4.09 11.58 -12.46
CA ASN A 115 -5.25 10.69 -12.49
C ASN A 115 -4.97 9.40 -13.25
N ASP A 116 -4.36 9.49 -14.42
CA ASP A 116 -4.02 8.32 -15.23
C ASP A 116 -3.01 7.42 -14.52
N ALA A 117 -1.97 8.01 -13.94
CA ALA A 117 -0.94 7.26 -13.22
C ALA A 117 -1.51 6.55 -12.00
N LEU A 118 -2.29 7.24 -11.17
CA LEU A 118 -2.88 6.65 -9.96
C LEU A 118 -3.93 5.60 -10.29
N LYS A 119 -4.69 5.81 -11.35
CA LYS A 119 -5.68 4.84 -11.81
C LYS A 119 -5.01 3.55 -12.31
N SER A 120 -3.93 3.68 -13.07
CA SER A 120 -3.14 2.52 -13.51
C SER A 120 -2.53 1.79 -12.33
N CYS A 121 -2.06 2.53 -11.33
CA CYS A 121 -1.55 1.97 -10.09
C CYS A 121 -2.62 1.14 -9.37
N SER A 122 -3.86 1.63 -9.31
CA SER A 122 -4.94 0.93 -8.62
C SER A 122 -5.23 -0.46 -9.19
N TYR A 123 -4.97 -0.67 -10.48
CA TYR A 123 -5.16 -1.98 -11.11
C TYR A 123 -4.14 -3.03 -10.64
N LYS A 124 -3.06 -2.60 -10.00
CA LYS A 124 -2.05 -3.49 -9.42
C LYS A 124 -2.38 -3.89 -7.99
N LEU A 125 -3.44 -3.32 -7.43
CA LEU A 125 -3.83 -3.56 -6.04
C LEU A 125 -5.08 -4.45 -5.96
N PRO A 126 -5.21 -5.22 -4.87
CA PRO A 126 -6.35 -6.14 -4.71
C PRO A 126 -7.62 -5.47 -4.19
N ILE A 127 -7.66 -4.15 -4.10
CA ILE A 127 -8.77 -3.39 -3.51
C ILE A 127 -9.22 -2.27 -4.43
N LYS A 128 -10.44 -1.81 -4.20
CA LYS A 128 -10.96 -0.62 -4.86
C LYS A 128 -10.33 0.62 -4.24
N CYS A 129 -9.95 1.55 -5.09
CA CYS A 129 -9.31 2.80 -4.70
C CYS A 129 -9.95 3.98 -5.41
N LYS A 130 -9.77 5.17 -4.85
CA LYS A 130 -10.27 6.42 -5.41
C LYS A 130 -9.11 7.42 -5.49
N VAL A 131 -9.02 8.14 -6.60
CA VAL A 131 -8.07 9.23 -6.74
C VAL A 131 -8.65 10.44 -6.03
N VAL A 132 -7.88 11.05 -5.15
CA VAL A 132 -8.26 12.24 -4.40
C VAL A 132 -7.23 13.33 -4.58
N SER A 133 -7.62 14.57 -4.40
CA SER A 133 -6.72 15.71 -4.49
C SER A 133 -6.63 16.42 -3.15
N ARG A 134 -5.57 17.23 -3.01
CA ARG A 134 -5.46 18.16 -1.90
C ARG A 134 -6.58 19.20 -2.05
N PRO A 135 -7.18 19.71 -0.94
CA PRO A 135 -8.27 20.69 -1.05
C PRO A 135 -7.96 21.90 -1.93
N ASP A 136 -6.70 22.34 -1.98
CA ASP A 136 -6.27 23.48 -2.80
C ASP A 136 -6.33 23.22 -4.31
N PHE A 137 -6.52 21.97 -4.73
CA PHE A 137 -6.55 21.55 -6.12
C PHE A 137 -7.90 21.03 -6.58
N GLU A 138 -8.92 21.17 -5.76
CA GLU A 138 -10.28 20.75 -6.11
C GLU A 138 -10.99 21.78 -7.00
#